data_98f88163535b889fd9d7ecd200d100c5
#
_entry.id   98f88163535b889fd9d7ecd200d100c5
#
_cell.length_a   1.000
_cell.length_b   1.000
_cell.length_c   1.000
_cell.angle_alpha   90.00
_cell.angle_beta   90.00
_cell.angle_gamma   90.00
#
_symmetry.space_group_name_H-M   'P 1'
#
loop_
_entity.id
_entity.type
_entity.pdbx_description
1 polymer ?
#
loop_
_entity_poly.entity_id
_entity_poly.type
_entity_poly.pdbx_seq_one_letter_code
_entity_poly.pdbx_strand_id
1 'polypeptide(L)'
;MNRRVFAIVAAVVACSAGLRGGALSPGADLAEHGHWKRLKAMIEPRAAANPNDAEAQWLLSRVRMAYHDVDGALAPAEKAAALDPKNGEYRWQVAQVVGEQAGNASIFKQLGLAKRFKREAEAVLAIDPRNTSAMIGLSEFYDRAPGIAGGDKEKAAAMVDQAAAINKVDGCIAKVRRLARQSPAPLNEIEQTWVQAVQADPNRWEPHANLANIYASGATPRWDLAEKEAVLAKKLDADRTTPYSVLAAAYASAERWADLDATLAEAEKAIPDNLTPYLRASGALLTAGKDLPRAERYARKYLSQEPEPSATSTGVAHWRLGMILDKQGRKQDAIASLQTATRLEPKFEQAQKDLKRIKGGS
;
A
#
# COMPACT_ATOMS: atom_id res chain seq x y z
N MET A 1 30.36 -5.25 -4.07
CA MET A 1 29.64 -4.83 -5.28
C MET A 1 28.14 -4.93 -4.98
N ASN A 2 27.46 -3.78 -4.90
CA ASN A 2 26.20 -3.57 -4.16
C ASN A 2 24.98 -4.29 -4.76
N ARG A 3 24.39 -5.21 -3.98
CA ARG A 3 23.11 -5.91 -4.24
C ARG A 3 21.85 -5.05 -4.00
N ARG A 4 21.93 -3.72 -4.11
CA ARG A 4 20.81 -2.80 -3.79
C ARG A 4 20.17 -2.14 -5.02
N VAL A 5 20.32 -2.67 -6.23
CA VAL A 5 19.98 -1.90 -7.43
C VAL A 5 18.53 -2.09 -7.93
N PHE A 6 17.78 -3.11 -7.50
CA PHE A 6 16.44 -3.36 -8.07
C PHE A 6 15.39 -3.85 -7.04
N ALA A 7 15.27 -3.20 -5.90
CA ALA A 7 14.03 -3.32 -5.15
C ALA A 7 13.02 -2.33 -5.75
N ILE A 8 12.22 -2.79 -6.69
CA ILE A 8 10.96 -2.12 -7.06
C ILE A 8 10.05 -2.32 -5.88
N VAL A 9 9.95 -1.35 -4.98
CA VAL A 9 8.90 -1.33 -3.99
C VAL A 9 7.60 -1.10 -4.75
N ALA A 10 6.88 -2.17 -4.97
CA ALA A 10 5.49 -2.13 -5.36
C ALA A 10 4.64 -1.65 -4.18
N ALA A 11 4.62 -0.35 -3.93
CA ALA A 11 3.42 0.24 -3.40
C ALA A 11 2.58 0.62 -4.62
N VAL A 12 1.99 -0.38 -5.26
CA VAL A 12 0.88 -0.16 -6.17
C VAL A 12 -0.31 0.22 -5.31
N VAL A 13 -0.33 1.46 -4.84
CA VAL A 13 -1.59 2.09 -4.47
C VAL A 13 -2.37 2.16 -5.79
N ALA A 14 -3.50 1.49 -5.82
CA ALA A 14 -4.46 1.59 -6.90
C ALA A 14 -4.81 3.08 -7.12
N CYS A 15 -4.12 3.73 -8.04
CA CYS A 15 -4.53 4.99 -8.60
C CYS A 15 -5.30 4.67 -9.86
N SER A 16 -6.57 4.45 -9.72
CA SER A 16 -7.42 4.21 -10.86
C SER A 16 -8.84 4.72 -10.61
N ALA A 17 -9.04 5.97 -10.53
CA ALA A 17 -10.37 6.54 -10.71
C ALA A 17 -10.29 7.97 -11.22
N GLY A 18 -9.43 8.21 -12.21
CA GLY A 18 -9.51 9.37 -13.04
C GLY A 18 -10.58 9.15 -14.08
N LEU A 19 -11.76 9.75 -13.91
CA LEU A 19 -12.72 10.05 -15.00
C LEU A 19 -13.37 8.83 -15.70
N ARG A 20 -14.08 7.98 -14.96
CA ARG A 20 -15.27 7.32 -15.52
C ARG A 20 -16.49 7.90 -14.83
N GLY A 21 -17.38 8.57 -15.58
CA GLY A 21 -18.65 9.10 -15.11
C GLY A 21 -19.70 8.00 -14.85
N GLY A 22 -19.28 6.84 -14.33
CA GLY A 22 -20.13 5.73 -13.95
C GLY A 22 -19.71 5.16 -12.59
N ALA A 23 -20.65 4.66 -11.82
CA ALA A 23 -20.37 3.94 -10.57
C ALA A 23 -19.47 2.73 -10.84
N LEU A 24 -18.51 2.48 -9.96
CA LEU A 24 -17.69 1.27 -10.01
C LEU A 24 -18.60 0.04 -9.84
N SER A 25 -18.22 -1.08 -10.47
CA SER A 25 -18.85 -2.35 -10.13
C SER A 25 -18.54 -2.72 -8.69
N PRO A 26 -19.36 -3.53 -8.01
CA PRO A 26 -19.09 -3.93 -6.62
C PRO A 26 -17.70 -4.56 -6.43
N GLY A 27 -17.20 -5.31 -7.41
CA GLY A 27 -15.86 -5.89 -7.36
C GLY A 27 -14.76 -4.87 -7.55
N ALA A 28 -14.93 -3.93 -8.47
CA ALA A 28 -13.99 -2.84 -8.68
C ALA A 28 -13.93 -1.91 -7.45
N ASP A 29 -15.06 -1.68 -6.81
CA ASP A 29 -15.17 -0.90 -5.58
C ASP A 29 -14.40 -1.55 -4.42
N LEU A 30 -14.61 -2.85 -4.18
CA LEU A 30 -13.85 -3.62 -3.18
C LEU A 30 -12.32 -3.56 -3.46
N ALA A 31 -11.92 -3.69 -4.72
CA ALA A 31 -10.52 -3.60 -5.12
C ALA A 31 -9.93 -2.21 -4.89
N GLU A 32 -10.71 -1.16 -5.14
CA GLU A 32 -10.33 0.24 -4.95
C GLU A 32 -10.09 0.56 -3.46
N HIS A 33 -10.94 0.03 -2.58
CA HIS A 33 -10.83 0.24 -1.14
C HIS A 33 -9.91 -0.75 -0.42
N GLY A 34 -9.38 -1.75 -1.15
CA GLY A 34 -8.41 -2.72 -0.60
C GLY A 34 -9.03 -3.85 0.21
N HIS A 35 -10.31 -4.15 -0.03
CA HIS A 35 -11.05 -5.24 0.61
C HIS A 35 -10.81 -6.58 -0.09
N TRP A 36 -9.55 -6.99 -0.10
CA TRP A 36 -9.09 -8.12 -0.89
C TRP A 36 -9.67 -9.47 -0.47
N LYS A 37 -9.93 -9.67 0.84
CA LYS A 37 -10.57 -10.90 1.33
C LYS A 37 -11.99 -11.03 0.81
N ARG A 38 -12.78 -9.94 0.89
CA ARG A 38 -14.15 -9.90 0.35
C ARG A 38 -14.16 -10.07 -1.16
N LEU A 39 -13.28 -9.36 -1.85
CA LEU A 39 -13.16 -9.46 -3.30
C LEU A 39 -12.77 -10.88 -3.73
N LYS A 40 -11.80 -11.50 -3.05
CA LYS A 40 -11.38 -12.88 -3.34
C LYS A 40 -12.54 -13.85 -3.23
N ALA A 41 -13.29 -13.80 -2.12
CA ALA A 41 -14.45 -14.65 -1.90
C ALA A 41 -15.54 -14.49 -2.96
N MET A 42 -15.71 -13.27 -3.50
CA MET A 42 -16.70 -12.96 -4.54
C MET A 42 -16.20 -13.39 -5.94
N ILE A 43 -14.90 -13.16 -6.24
CA ILE A 43 -14.45 -13.21 -7.64
C ILE A 43 -13.91 -14.57 -8.06
N GLU A 44 -13.32 -15.36 -7.17
CA GLU A 44 -12.79 -16.69 -7.52
C GLU A 44 -13.89 -17.62 -8.07
N PRO A 45 -15.07 -17.77 -7.42
CA PRO A 45 -16.14 -18.59 -7.98
C PRO A 45 -16.73 -18.00 -9.26
N ARG A 46 -16.85 -16.68 -9.40
CA ARG A 46 -17.37 -16.00 -10.60
C ARG A 46 -16.45 -16.24 -11.80
N ALA A 47 -15.14 -16.07 -11.63
CA ALA A 47 -14.14 -16.29 -12.69
C ALA A 47 -14.03 -17.78 -13.10
N ALA A 48 -14.21 -18.70 -12.14
CA ALA A 48 -14.24 -20.14 -12.41
C ALA A 48 -15.50 -20.56 -13.17
N ALA A 49 -16.67 -20.03 -12.80
CA ALA A 49 -17.96 -20.36 -13.43
C ALA A 49 -18.05 -19.78 -14.86
N ASN A 50 -17.51 -18.59 -15.09
CA ASN A 50 -17.49 -17.97 -16.41
C ASN A 50 -16.07 -17.47 -16.77
N PRO A 51 -15.25 -18.34 -17.35
CA PRO A 51 -13.90 -17.95 -17.77
C PRO A 51 -13.84 -16.85 -18.84
N ASN A 52 -14.93 -16.53 -19.51
CA ASN A 52 -15.01 -15.47 -20.52
C ASN A 52 -15.60 -14.16 -19.98
N ASP A 53 -15.78 -14.05 -18.67
CA ASP A 53 -16.10 -12.80 -18.02
C ASP A 53 -14.83 -11.93 -17.85
N ALA A 54 -14.68 -10.94 -18.73
CA ALA A 54 -13.49 -10.09 -18.79
C ALA A 54 -13.23 -9.34 -17.46
N GLU A 55 -14.30 -8.81 -16.83
CA GLU A 55 -14.19 -8.13 -15.55
C GLU A 55 -13.76 -9.10 -14.43
N ALA A 56 -14.35 -10.30 -14.40
CA ALA A 56 -13.97 -11.31 -13.41
C ALA A 56 -12.49 -11.73 -13.55
N GLN A 57 -12.00 -11.88 -14.77
CA GLN A 57 -10.58 -12.18 -15.01
C GLN A 57 -9.67 -11.02 -14.59
N TRP A 58 -10.04 -9.78 -14.89
CA TRP A 58 -9.31 -8.59 -14.45
C TRP A 58 -9.23 -8.50 -12.93
N LEU A 59 -10.36 -8.66 -12.23
CA LEU A 59 -10.42 -8.62 -10.77
C LEU A 59 -9.69 -9.79 -10.13
N LEU A 60 -9.74 -10.99 -10.74
CA LEU A 60 -8.97 -12.15 -10.28
C LEU A 60 -7.46 -11.88 -10.36
N SER A 61 -6.99 -11.25 -11.44
CA SER A 61 -5.59 -10.82 -11.53
C SER A 61 -5.22 -9.85 -10.42
N ARG A 62 -6.06 -8.86 -10.13
CA ARG A 62 -5.83 -7.89 -9.03
C ARG A 62 -5.77 -8.59 -7.66
N VAL A 63 -6.67 -9.53 -7.40
CA VAL A 63 -6.65 -10.35 -6.18
C VAL A 63 -5.33 -11.12 -6.07
N ARG A 64 -4.92 -11.83 -7.12
CA ARG A 64 -3.65 -12.59 -7.10
C ARG A 64 -2.44 -11.68 -6.84
N MET A 65 -2.40 -10.50 -7.47
CA MET A 65 -1.37 -9.49 -7.19
C MET A 65 -1.37 -9.08 -5.72
N ALA A 66 -2.54 -8.79 -5.15
CA ALA A 66 -2.65 -8.40 -3.74
C ALA A 66 -2.16 -9.50 -2.78
N TYR A 67 -2.38 -10.76 -3.12
CA TYR A 67 -1.89 -11.93 -2.37
C TYR A 67 -0.46 -12.36 -2.76
N HIS A 68 0.29 -11.52 -3.50
CA HIS A 68 1.66 -11.77 -3.94
C HIS A 68 1.83 -12.98 -4.87
N ASP A 69 0.75 -13.51 -5.45
CA ASP A 69 0.78 -14.52 -6.52
C ASP A 69 0.95 -13.82 -7.87
N VAL A 70 2.14 -13.23 -8.07
CA VAL A 70 2.45 -12.43 -9.26
C VAL A 70 2.43 -13.28 -10.53
N ASP A 71 2.95 -14.50 -10.46
CA ASP A 71 2.99 -15.41 -11.63
C ASP A 71 1.59 -15.87 -11.99
N GLY A 72 0.76 -16.21 -11.01
CA GLY A 72 -0.63 -16.57 -11.24
C GLY A 72 -1.50 -15.42 -11.74
N ALA A 73 -1.11 -14.17 -11.51
CA ALA A 73 -1.88 -12.99 -11.92
C ALA A 73 -1.82 -12.71 -13.43
N LEU A 74 -0.78 -13.19 -14.15
CA LEU A 74 -0.58 -12.80 -15.54
C LEU A 74 -1.65 -13.36 -16.48
N ALA A 75 -1.93 -14.66 -16.41
CA ALA A 75 -2.88 -15.31 -17.30
C ALA A 75 -4.29 -14.70 -17.27
N PRO A 76 -4.91 -14.44 -16.08
CA PRO A 76 -6.20 -13.74 -16.03
C PRO A 76 -6.11 -12.29 -16.52
N ALA A 77 -5.01 -11.55 -16.28
CA ALA A 77 -4.84 -10.21 -16.84
C ALA A 77 -4.83 -10.22 -18.38
N GLU A 78 -4.03 -11.10 -18.99
CA GLU A 78 -3.97 -11.27 -20.45
C GLU A 78 -5.32 -11.68 -21.03
N LYS A 79 -6.03 -12.56 -20.31
CA LYS A 79 -7.36 -13.00 -20.75
C LYS A 79 -8.37 -11.86 -20.72
N ALA A 80 -8.39 -11.03 -19.67
CA ALA A 80 -9.25 -9.84 -19.62
C ALA A 80 -8.98 -8.89 -20.77
N ALA A 81 -7.70 -8.58 -21.04
CA ALA A 81 -7.28 -7.71 -22.15
C ALA A 81 -7.58 -8.31 -23.53
N ALA A 82 -7.59 -9.63 -23.68
CA ALA A 82 -7.95 -10.29 -24.91
C ALA A 82 -9.47 -10.29 -25.17
N LEU A 83 -10.28 -10.40 -24.11
CA LEU A 83 -11.74 -10.36 -24.18
C LEU A 83 -12.29 -8.96 -24.50
N ASP A 84 -11.61 -7.91 -24.03
CA ASP A 84 -11.93 -6.51 -24.36
C ASP A 84 -10.64 -5.72 -24.70
N PRO A 85 -10.15 -5.81 -25.95
CA PRO A 85 -8.91 -5.18 -26.39
C PRO A 85 -8.92 -3.65 -26.38
N LYS A 86 -10.11 -3.02 -26.28
CA LYS A 86 -10.26 -1.58 -26.23
C LYS A 86 -10.29 -1.03 -24.80
N ASN A 87 -10.26 -1.90 -23.81
CA ASN A 87 -10.26 -1.51 -22.40
C ASN A 87 -8.82 -1.26 -21.91
N GLY A 88 -8.48 0.01 -21.73
CA GLY A 88 -7.16 0.43 -21.26
C GLY A 88 -6.83 -0.10 -19.85
N GLU A 89 -7.83 -0.23 -18.95
CA GLU A 89 -7.62 -0.74 -17.58
C GLU A 89 -7.22 -2.21 -17.57
N TYR A 90 -7.85 -3.04 -18.43
CA TYR A 90 -7.47 -4.44 -18.53
C TYR A 90 -6.05 -4.60 -19.08
N ARG A 91 -5.70 -3.78 -20.07
CA ARG A 91 -4.34 -3.76 -20.59
C ARG A 91 -3.32 -3.21 -19.58
N TRP A 92 -3.71 -2.20 -18.82
CA TRP A 92 -2.87 -1.67 -17.74
C TRP A 92 -2.57 -2.72 -16.67
N GLN A 93 -3.54 -3.58 -16.33
CA GLN A 93 -3.31 -4.68 -15.41
C GLN A 93 -2.22 -5.64 -15.92
N VAL A 94 -2.17 -5.94 -17.22
CA VAL A 94 -1.07 -6.72 -17.80
C VAL A 94 0.28 -6.03 -17.59
N ALA A 95 0.34 -4.71 -17.85
CA ALA A 95 1.56 -3.94 -17.63
C ALA A 95 2.00 -4.00 -16.15
N GLN A 96 1.06 -3.83 -15.21
CA GLN A 96 1.36 -3.88 -13.76
C GLN A 96 1.93 -5.24 -13.35
N VAL A 97 1.32 -6.35 -13.77
CA VAL A 97 1.82 -7.71 -13.46
C VAL A 97 3.22 -7.93 -14.04
N VAL A 98 3.45 -7.54 -15.29
CA VAL A 98 4.77 -7.67 -15.95
C VAL A 98 5.81 -6.79 -15.26
N GLY A 99 5.44 -5.60 -14.81
CA GLY A 99 6.29 -4.70 -14.05
C GLY A 99 6.73 -5.31 -12.71
N GLU A 100 5.80 -5.95 -12.00
CA GLU A 100 6.08 -6.64 -10.74
C GLU A 100 6.97 -7.87 -10.95
N GLN A 101 6.68 -8.67 -12.00
CA GLN A 101 7.55 -9.78 -12.41
C GLN A 101 8.98 -9.30 -12.71
N ALA A 102 9.13 -8.15 -13.38
CA ALA A 102 10.45 -7.57 -13.65
C ALA A 102 11.21 -7.22 -12.37
N GLY A 103 10.49 -6.72 -11.34
CA GLY A 103 11.07 -6.42 -10.03
C GLY A 103 11.62 -7.64 -9.30
N ASN A 104 10.98 -8.77 -9.46
CA ASN A 104 11.29 -10.03 -8.77
C ASN A 104 12.20 -10.97 -9.58
N ALA A 105 12.43 -10.67 -10.87
CA ALA A 105 13.17 -11.55 -11.77
C ALA A 105 14.69 -11.48 -11.59
N SER A 106 15.38 -12.54 -12.04
CA SER A 106 16.84 -12.51 -12.20
C SER A 106 17.25 -11.50 -13.29
N ILE A 107 18.46 -10.96 -13.18
CA ILE A 107 18.97 -9.92 -14.09
C ILE A 107 18.84 -10.24 -15.57
N PHE A 108 18.95 -11.52 -15.92
CA PHE A 108 18.80 -11.98 -17.31
C PHE A 108 17.38 -11.88 -17.86
N LYS A 109 16.37 -12.07 -16.99
CA LYS A 109 14.95 -11.96 -17.35
C LYS A 109 14.43 -10.52 -17.25
N GLN A 110 15.03 -9.69 -16.37
CA GLN A 110 14.57 -8.33 -16.11
C GLN A 110 14.50 -7.48 -17.38
N LEU A 111 15.49 -7.55 -18.26
CA LEU A 111 15.53 -6.74 -19.48
C LEU A 111 14.35 -7.03 -20.39
N GLY A 112 14.03 -8.31 -20.59
CA GLY A 112 12.89 -8.72 -21.41
C GLY A 112 11.55 -8.28 -20.85
N LEU A 113 11.37 -8.45 -19.53
CA LEU A 113 10.18 -8.03 -18.81
C LEU A 113 10.03 -6.49 -18.77
N ALA A 114 11.12 -5.77 -18.57
CA ALA A 114 11.13 -4.30 -18.60
C ALA A 114 10.72 -3.76 -19.97
N LYS A 115 11.23 -4.32 -21.06
CA LYS A 115 10.82 -3.99 -22.42
C LYS A 115 9.34 -4.36 -22.68
N ARG A 116 8.88 -5.47 -22.14
CA ARG A 116 7.46 -5.85 -22.23
C ARG A 116 6.58 -4.87 -21.46
N PHE A 117 6.92 -4.52 -20.20
CA PHE A 117 6.20 -3.50 -19.43
C PHE A 117 6.03 -2.22 -20.22
N LYS A 118 7.13 -1.67 -20.77
CA LYS A 118 7.10 -0.47 -21.60
C LYS A 118 6.11 -0.59 -22.75
N ARG A 119 6.21 -1.67 -23.54
CA ARG A 119 5.32 -1.91 -24.68
C ARG A 119 3.84 -1.97 -24.27
N GLU A 120 3.52 -2.69 -23.17
CA GLU A 120 2.15 -2.79 -22.68
C GLU A 120 1.64 -1.42 -22.17
N ALA A 121 2.45 -0.65 -21.45
CA ALA A 121 2.08 0.67 -20.96
C ALA A 121 1.92 1.70 -22.11
N GLU A 122 2.78 1.66 -23.13
CA GLU A 122 2.61 2.48 -24.34
C GLU A 122 1.34 2.11 -25.12
N ALA A 123 0.99 0.82 -25.16
CA ALA A 123 -0.25 0.36 -25.78
C ALA A 123 -1.51 0.82 -25.01
N VAL A 124 -1.43 0.98 -23.66
CA VAL A 124 -2.49 1.62 -22.87
C VAL A 124 -2.71 3.05 -23.34
N LEU A 125 -1.63 3.85 -23.52
CA LEU A 125 -1.74 5.23 -23.98
C LEU A 125 -2.22 5.33 -25.44
N ALA A 126 -2.01 4.31 -26.27
CA ALA A 126 -2.59 4.24 -27.61
C ALA A 126 -4.12 4.02 -27.56
N ILE A 127 -4.63 3.30 -26.55
CA ILE A 127 -6.07 3.10 -26.34
C ILE A 127 -6.71 4.31 -25.66
N ASP A 128 -6.09 4.79 -24.58
CA ASP A 128 -6.51 5.94 -23.78
C ASP A 128 -5.33 6.89 -23.56
N PRO A 129 -5.18 7.93 -24.39
CA PRO A 129 -4.11 8.93 -24.26
C PRO A 129 -4.19 9.77 -22.98
N ARG A 130 -5.26 9.65 -22.20
CA ARG A 130 -5.45 10.35 -20.93
C ARG A 130 -5.24 9.46 -19.71
N ASN A 131 -4.76 8.25 -19.87
CA ASN A 131 -4.51 7.33 -18.78
C ASN A 131 -3.29 7.76 -17.94
N THR A 132 -3.53 8.50 -16.86
CA THR A 132 -2.48 9.02 -15.99
C THR A 132 -1.75 7.90 -15.24
N SER A 133 -2.40 6.77 -14.96
CA SER A 133 -1.75 5.60 -14.34
C SER A 133 -0.63 5.03 -15.22
N ALA A 134 -0.89 4.92 -16.53
CA ALA A 134 0.13 4.48 -17.50
C ALA A 134 1.26 5.51 -17.62
N MET A 135 0.96 6.82 -17.61
CA MET A 135 1.97 7.88 -17.62
C MET A 135 2.86 7.82 -16.36
N ILE A 136 2.27 7.66 -15.19
CA ILE A 136 2.99 7.49 -13.92
C ILE A 136 3.91 6.27 -14.00
N GLY A 137 3.40 5.12 -14.44
CA GLY A 137 4.19 3.90 -14.58
C GLY A 137 5.33 4.04 -15.60
N LEU A 138 5.09 4.70 -16.74
CA LEU A 138 6.13 4.99 -17.73
C LEU A 138 7.16 5.98 -17.20
N SER A 139 6.75 7.01 -16.45
CA SER A 139 7.69 7.92 -15.77
C SER A 139 8.64 7.14 -14.86
N GLU A 140 8.10 6.20 -14.06
CA GLU A 140 8.90 5.34 -13.20
C GLU A 140 9.84 4.42 -13.98
N PHE A 141 9.36 3.85 -15.07
CA PHE A 141 10.16 3.00 -15.96
C PHE A 141 11.32 3.79 -16.56
N TYR A 142 11.05 4.93 -17.20
CA TYR A 142 12.07 5.76 -17.84
C TYR A 142 13.10 6.29 -16.83
N ASP A 143 12.69 6.58 -15.59
CA ASP A 143 13.59 7.04 -14.53
C ASP A 143 14.53 5.95 -14.04
N ARG A 144 14.14 4.68 -14.08
CA ARG A 144 14.85 3.56 -13.45
C ARG A 144 15.60 2.65 -14.42
N ALA A 145 15.04 2.44 -15.59
CA ALA A 145 15.60 1.49 -16.53
C ALA A 145 16.98 1.99 -17.02
N PRO A 146 17.95 1.08 -17.21
CA PRO A 146 19.16 1.43 -17.94
C PRO A 146 18.84 1.88 -19.36
N GLY A 147 19.69 2.72 -19.96
CA GLY A 147 19.48 3.18 -21.35
C GLY A 147 19.29 2.04 -22.36
N ILE A 148 20.01 0.93 -22.19
CA ILE A 148 19.85 -0.29 -23.03
C ILE A 148 18.45 -0.93 -22.91
N ALA A 149 17.75 -0.69 -21.79
CA ALA A 149 16.37 -1.11 -21.58
C ALA A 149 15.35 -0.05 -22.04
N GLY A 150 15.83 1.14 -22.43
CA GLY A 150 14.99 2.27 -22.85
C GLY A 150 14.75 3.29 -21.75
N GLY A 151 15.59 3.31 -20.70
CA GLY A 151 15.57 4.37 -19.67
C GLY A 151 15.96 5.73 -20.25
N ASP A 152 15.30 6.80 -19.79
CA ASP A 152 15.42 8.14 -20.34
C ASP A 152 14.85 9.17 -19.34
N LYS A 153 15.72 9.94 -18.72
CA LYS A 153 15.33 10.91 -17.68
C LYS A 153 14.44 12.06 -18.20
N GLU A 154 14.64 12.44 -19.45
CA GLU A 154 13.82 13.50 -20.08
C GLU A 154 12.41 12.98 -20.33
N LYS A 155 12.27 11.76 -20.88
CA LYS A 155 10.95 11.13 -21.03
C LYS A 155 10.27 10.89 -19.68
N ALA A 156 11.04 10.54 -18.66
CA ALA A 156 10.47 10.41 -17.32
C ALA A 156 9.85 11.72 -16.82
N ALA A 157 10.53 12.85 -17.02
CA ALA A 157 10.01 14.16 -16.67
C ALA A 157 8.78 14.52 -17.52
N ALA A 158 8.86 14.32 -18.84
CA ALA A 158 7.74 14.60 -19.76
C ALA A 158 6.46 13.82 -19.41
N MET A 159 6.58 12.57 -18.94
CA MET A 159 5.41 11.80 -18.47
C MET A 159 4.77 12.40 -17.21
N VAL A 160 5.57 12.93 -16.29
CA VAL A 160 5.05 13.66 -15.10
C VAL A 160 4.28 14.91 -15.56
N ASP A 161 4.84 15.69 -16.49
CA ASP A 161 4.21 16.91 -16.98
C ASP A 161 2.91 16.62 -17.74
N GLN A 162 2.88 15.54 -18.54
CA GLN A 162 1.66 15.10 -19.23
C GLN A 162 0.58 14.65 -18.24
N ALA A 163 0.94 13.88 -17.22
CA ALA A 163 0.00 13.49 -16.17
C ALA A 163 -0.55 14.72 -15.43
N ALA A 164 0.31 15.71 -15.12
CA ALA A 164 -0.08 16.94 -14.45
C ALA A 164 -0.99 17.84 -15.32
N ALA A 165 -0.79 17.83 -16.64
CA ALA A 165 -1.64 18.56 -17.58
C ALA A 165 -3.07 17.98 -17.66
N ILE A 166 -3.22 16.66 -17.41
CA ILE A 166 -4.52 15.99 -17.38
C ILE A 166 -5.16 16.13 -15.99
N ASN A 167 -4.40 15.84 -14.94
CA ASN A 167 -4.81 15.95 -13.55
C ASN A 167 -3.63 16.36 -12.68
N LYS A 168 -3.73 17.53 -12.04
CA LYS A 168 -2.65 18.10 -11.21
C LYS A 168 -2.28 17.19 -10.02
N VAL A 169 -3.25 16.52 -9.41
CA VAL A 169 -2.98 15.59 -8.29
C VAL A 169 -2.19 14.39 -8.78
N ASP A 170 -2.54 13.83 -9.94
CA ASP A 170 -1.80 12.70 -10.52
C ASP A 170 -0.36 13.07 -10.90
N GLY A 171 -0.15 14.30 -11.37
CA GLY A 171 1.19 14.88 -11.55
C GLY A 171 1.97 14.97 -10.25
N CYS A 172 1.35 15.39 -9.14
CA CYS A 172 1.95 15.40 -7.83
C CYS A 172 2.30 13.98 -7.36
N ILE A 173 1.41 13.01 -7.57
CA ILE A 173 1.66 11.59 -7.26
C ILE A 173 2.90 11.09 -8.02
N ALA A 174 2.97 11.34 -9.32
CA ALA A 174 4.13 10.98 -10.15
C ALA A 174 5.42 11.59 -9.61
N LYS A 175 5.40 12.89 -9.28
CA LYS A 175 6.53 13.60 -8.70
C LYS A 175 6.96 13.00 -7.35
N VAL A 176 6.03 12.77 -6.43
CA VAL A 176 6.34 12.16 -5.12
C VAL A 176 6.96 10.78 -5.29
N ARG A 177 6.45 9.95 -6.18
CA ARG A 177 7.02 8.61 -6.43
C ARG A 177 8.47 8.68 -6.92
N ARG A 178 8.83 9.69 -7.72
CA ARG A 178 10.22 9.92 -8.12
C ARG A 178 11.08 10.41 -6.96
N LEU A 179 10.60 11.38 -6.18
CA LEU A 179 11.32 11.95 -5.02
C LEU A 179 11.58 10.89 -3.94
N ALA A 180 10.60 10.06 -3.63
CA ALA A 180 10.72 9.02 -2.60
C ALA A 180 11.79 7.96 -2.90
N ARG A 181 12.29 7.89 -4.14
CA ARG A 181 13.36 6.97 -4.55
C ARG A 181 14.76 7.54 -4.44
N GLN A 182 14.87 8.82 -4.22
CA GLN A 182 16.18 9.44 -3.99
C GLN A 182 16.74 8.98 -2.64
N SER A 183 18.03 8.92 -2.52
CA SER A 183 18.68 8.51 -1.27
C SER A 183 19.77 9.54 -0.87
N PRO A 184 19.51 10.32 0.20
CA PRO A 184 18.31 10.34 1.02
C PRO A 184 17.08 10.91 0.28
N ALA A 185 15.88 10.47 0.65
CA ALA A 185 14.65 11.03 0.09
C ALA A 185 14.44 12.47 0.60
N PRO A 186 14.09 13.43 -0.27
CA PRO A 186 13.88 14.83 0.12
C PRO A 186 12.51 15.02 0.77
N LEU A 187 12.40 14.67 2.04
CA LEU A 187 11.11 14.62 2.77
C LEU A 187 10.36 15.95 2.75
N ASN A 188 11.05 17.09 2.83
CA ASN A 188 10.42 18.41 2.76
C ASN A 188 9.77 18.66 1.38
N GLU A 189 10.43 18.25 0.30
CA GLU A 189 9.88 18.41 -1.05
C GLU A 189 8.70 17.47 -1.29
N ILE A 190 8.76 16.25 -0.74
CA ILE A 190 7.64 15.30 -0.76
C ILE A 190 6.43 15.89 -0.03
N GLU A 191 6.63 16.43 1.18
CA GLU A 191 5.56 17.09 1.93
C GLU A 191 4.94 18.25 1.16
N GLN A 192 5.79 19.17 0.64
CA GLN A 192 5.32 20.31 -0.17
C GLN A 192 4.55 19.86 -1.41
N THR A 193 4.97 18.77 -2.05
CA THR A 193 4.28 18.24 -3.22
C THR A 193 2.88 17.71 -2.85
N TRP A 194 2.73 17.06 -1.70
CA TRP A 194 1.40 16.66 -1.21
C TRP A 194 0.52 17.86 -0.82
N VAL A 195 1.11 18.92 -0.24
CA VAL A 195 0.38 20.18 0.02
C VAL A 195 -0.13 20.78 -1.28
N GLN A 196 0.69 20.79 -2.34
CA GLN A 196 0.26 21.23 -3.68
C GLN A 196 -0.87 20.35 -4.24
N ALA A 197 -0.84 19.05 -3.99
CA ALA A 197 -1.92 18.13 -4.40
C ALA A 197 -3.25 18.45 -3.69
N VAL A 198 -3.22 18.73 -2.38
CA VAL A 198 -4.41 19.20 -1.63
C VAL A 198 -4.93 20.52 -2.16
N GLN A 199 -4.04 21.47 -2.49
CA GLN A 199 -4.44 22.75 -3.07
C GLN A 199 -5.06 22.60 -4.47
N ALA A 200 -4.60 21.61 -5.24
CA ALA A 200 -5.11 21.34 -6.58
C ALA A 200 -6.51 20.70 -6.56
N ASP A 201 -6.76 19.81 -5.60
CA ASP A 201 -8.07 19.20 -5.37
C ASP A 201 -8.26 18.85 -3.88
N PRO A 202 -8.89 19.75 -3.11
CA PRO A 202 -9.11 19.55 -1.69
C PRO A 202 -10.18 18.49 -1.37
N ASN A 203 -10.90 17.99 -2.37
CA ASN A 203 -11.92 16.96 -2.21
C ASN A 203 -11.40 15.54 -2.53
N ARG A 204 -10.12 15.41 -2.84
CA ARG A 204 -9.50 14.10 -3.06
C ARG A 204 -8.85 13.60 -1.77
N TRP A 205 -9.23 12.39 -1.32
CA TRP A 205 -8.83 11.85 -0.02
C TRP A 205 -7.33 11.49 0.08
N GLU A 206 -6.71 11.01 -1.03
CA GLU A 206 -5.35 10.47 -0.98
C GLU A 206 -4.28 11.49 -0.57
N PRO A 207 -4.27 12.75 -1.07
CA PRO A 207 -3.32 13.76 -0.62
C PRO A 207 -3.41 14.03 0.89
N HIS A 208 -4.63 14.13 1.44
CA HIS A 208 -4.85 14.29 2.87
C HIS A 208 -4.34 13.08 3.67
N ALA A 209 -4.64 11.85 3.24
CA ALA A 209 -4.17 10.64 3.90
C ALA A 209 -2.64 10.51 3.89
N ASN A 210 -1.99 10.91 2.78
CA ASN A 210 -0.52 10.90 2.69
C ASN A 210 0.12 11.96 3.57
N LEU A 211 -0.43 13.18 3.63
CA LEU A 211 0.03 14.21 4.57
C LEU A 211 -0.15 13.76 6.02
N ALA A 212 -1.30 13.17 6.36
CA ALA A 212 -1.54 12.63 7.69
C ALA A 212 -0.46 11.60 8.10
N ASN A 213 -0.11 10.69 7.20
CA ASN A 213 0.97 9.71 7.44
C ASN A 213 2.35 10.39 7.60
N ILE A 214 2.67 11.38 6.77
CA ILE A 214 3.93 12.14 6.88
C ILE A 214 4.00 12.82 8.24
N TYR A 215 2.95 13.51 8.67
CA TYR A 215 2.89 14.21 9.94
C TYR A 215 2.92 13.27 11.16
N ALA A 216 2.35 12.07 11.03
CA ALA A 216 2.38 11.03 12.06
C ALA A 216 3.70 10.24 12.12
N SER A 217 4.66 10.50 11.21
CA SER A 217 5.91 9.75 11.12
C SER A 217 7.11 10.52 11.67
N GLY A 218 8.26 9.82 11.79
CA GLY A 218 9.51 10.39 12.28
C GLY A 218 9.65 10.36 13.80
N ALA A 219 10.75 10.96 14.30
CA ALA A 219 11.09 10.97 15.72
C ALA A 219 10.21 11.94 16.52
N THR A 220 9.73 13.00 15.89
CA THR A 220 8.87 14.04 16.46
C THR A 220 7.62 14.22 15.60
N PRO A 221 6.61 13.34 15.77
CA PRO A 221 5.38 13.45 15.00
C PRO A 221 4.63 14.76 15.28
N ARG A 222 4.06 15.33 14.22
CA ARG A 222 3.22 16.54 14.28
C ARG A 222 1.75 16.12 14.38
N TRP A 223 1.35 15.62 15.54
CA TRP A 223 0.06 14.98 15.75
C TRP A 223 -1.14 15.86 15.41
N ASP A 224 -1.07 17.19 15.72
CA ASP A 224 -2.17 18.14 15.41
C ASP A 224 -2.42 18.21 13.89
N LEU A 225 -1.36 18.28 13.10
CA LEU A 225 -1.46 18.28 11.64
C LEU A 225 -1.91 16.92 11.11
N ALA A 226 -1.39 15.83 11.69
CA ALA A 226 -1.77 14.48 11.32
C ALA A 226 -3.28 14.23 11.57
N GLU A 227 -3.80 14.64 12.72
CA GLU A 227 -5.22 14.55 13.07
C GLU A 227 -6.08 15.33 12.08
N LYS A 228 -5.73 16.61 11.83
CA LYS A 228 -6.47 17.47 10.89
C LYS A 228 -6.62 16.81 9.51
N GLU A 229 -5.52 16.37 8.95
CA GLU A 229 -5.51 15.77 7.60
C GLU A 229 -6.21 14.39 7.59
N ALA A 230 -6.05 13.58 8.64
CA ALA A 230 -6.73 12.29 8.76
C ALA A 230 -8.26 12.45 8.90
N VAL A 231 -8.75 13.46 9.64
CA VAL A 231 -10.18 13.76 9.75
C VAL A 231 -10.74 14.15 8.38
N LEU A 232 -10.03 14.97 7.61
CA LEU A 232 -10.45 15.35 6.25
C LEU A 232 -10.46 14.13 5.32
N ALA A 233 -9.40 13.32 5.31
CA ALA A 233 -9.34 12.12 4.50
C ALA A 233 -10.50 11.15 4.83
N LYS A 234 -10.80 10.94 6.13
CA LYS A 234 -11.91 10.10 6.59
C LYS A 234 -13.27 10.63 6.14
N LYS A 235 -13.46 11.96 6.19
CA LYS A 235 -14.70 12.60 5.73
C LYS A 235 -14.93 12.44 4.23
N LEU A 236 -13.85 12.47 3.44
CA LEU A 236 -13.89 12.33 1.99
C LEU A 236 -14.09 10.88 1.54
N ASP A 237 -13.49 9.94 2.27
CA ASP A 237 -13.63 8.51 2.01
C ASP A 237 -13.50 7.72 3.32
N ALA A 238 -14.64 7.33 3.89
CA ALA A 238 -14.69 6.61 5.17
C ALA A 238 -14.33 5.12 5.04
N ASP A 239 -14.25 4.58 3.83
CA ASP A 239 -13.90 3.17 3.57
C ASP A 239 -12.39 2.98 3.37
N ARG A 240 -11.57 3.85 3.97
CA ARG A 240 -10.08 3.80 3.90
C ARG A 240 -9.46 3.56 5.27
N THR A 241 -8.53 2.61 5.32
CA THR A 241 -7.84 2.23 6.57
C THR A 241 -6.91 3.32 7.11
N THR A 242 -6.25 4.07 6.22
CA THR A 242 -5.20 5.04 6.59
C THR A 242 -5.69 6.11 7.57
N PRO A 243 -6.82 6.80 7.34
CA PRO A 243 -7.30 7.83 8.26
C PRO A 243 -7.52 7.31 9.69
N TYR A 244 -8.20 6.18 9.82
CA TYR A 244 -8.45 5.56 11.13
C TYR A 244 -7.14 5.15 11.83
N SER A 245 -6.19 4.64 11.08
CA SER A 245 -4.89 4.22 11.61
C SER A 245 -4.08 5.39 12.16
N VAL A 246 -4.11 6.54 11.47
CA VAL A 246 -3.43 7.76 11.92
C VAL A 246 -4.14 8.33 13.15
N LEU A 247 -5.46 8.47 13.12
CA LEU A 247 -6.26 8.95 14.25
C LEU A 247 -6.09 8.07 15.48
N ALA A 248 -6.13 6.74 15.33
CA ALA A 248 -5.93 5.82 16.44
C ALA A 248 -4.53 5.97 17.06
N ALA A 249 -3.48 6.17 16.27
CA ALA A 249 -2.14 6.42 16.78
C ALA A 249 -2.03 7.80 17.49
N ALA A 250 -2.62 8.84 16.91
CA ALA A 250 -2.63 10.19 17.47
C ALA A 250 -3.35 10.21 18.83
N TYR A 251 -4.56 9.67 18.90
CA TYR A 251 -5.34 9.65 20.14
C TYR A 251 -4.71 8.75 21.21
N ALA A 252 -4.13 7.61 20.83
CA ALA A 252 -3.37 6.77 21.75
C ALA A 252 -2.16 7.51 22.33
N SER A 253 -1.42 8.24 21.50
CA SER A 253 -0.24 9.02 21.93
C SER A 253 -0.62 10.15 22.88
N ALA A 254 -1.77 10.78 22.65
CA ALA A 254 -2.31 11.88 23.45
C ALA A 254 -3.16 11.42 24.66
N GLU A 255 -3.33 10.11 24.87
CA GLU A 255 -4.19 9.53 25.91
C GLU A 255 -5.66 9.99 25.83
N ARG A 256 -6.12 10.34 24.63
CA ARG A 256 -7.51 10.74 24.37
C ARG A 256 -8.38 9.49 24.18
N TRP A 257 -8.66 8.81 25.28
CA TRP A 257 -9.27 7.47 25.27
C TRP A 257 -10.65 7.43 24.65
N ALA A 258 -11.50 8.42 24.91
CA ALA A 258 -12.84 8.49 24.35
C ALA A 258 -12.79 8.62 22.79
N ASP A 259 -11.92 9.47 22.28
CA ASP A 259 -11.74 9.66 20.84
C ASP A 259 -11.14 8.41 20.18
N LEU A 260 -10.20 7.76 20.87
CA LEU A 260 -9.61 6.50 20.41
C LEU A 260 -10.66 5.39 20.31
N ASP A 261 -11.45 5.19 21.38
CA ASP A 261 -12.46 4.13 21.42
C ASP A 261 -13.56 4.38 20.38
N ALA A 262 -14.00 5.63 20.19
CA ALA A 262 -14.94 6.02 19.13
C ALA A 262 -14.36 5.77 17.75
N THR A 263 -13.10 6.14 17.49
CA THR A 263 -12.42 5.92 16.21
C THR A 263 -12.29 4.43 15.88
N LEU A 264 -11.91 3.60 16.85
CA LEU A 264 -11.78 2.16 16.66
C LEU A 264 -13.13 1.48 16.40
N ALA A 265 -14.21 1.91 17.11
CA ALA A 265 -15.56 1.41 16.89
C ALA A 265 -16.09 1.82 15.50
N GLU A 266 -15.84 3.04 15.07
CA GLU A 266 -16.17 3.52 13.72
C GLU A 266 -15.42 2.72 12.65
N ALA A 267 -14.12 2.47 12.84
CA ALA A 267 -13.30 1.67 11.93
C ALA A 267 -13.81 0.22 11.81
N GLU A 268 -14.18 -0.43 12.92
CA GLU A 268 -14.76 -1.78 12.86
C GLU A 268 -16.07 -1.83 12.07
N LYS A 269 -16.85 -0.75 12.10
CA LYS A 269 -18.09 -0.67 11.32
C LYS A 269 -17.83 -0.41 9.84
N ALA A 270 -16.92 0.50 9.51
CA ALA A 270 -16.64 0.90 8.13
C ALA A 270 -15.76 -0.14 7.40
N ILE A 271 -14.71 -0.63 8.05
CA ILE A 271 -13.71 -1.52 7.48
C ILE A 271 -13.51 -2.79 8.35
N PRO A 272 -14.57 -3.63 8.55
CA PRO A 272 -14.55 -4.74 9.50
C PRO A 272 -13.51 -5.82 9.21
N ASP A 273 -13.05 -5.92 8.00
CA ASP A 273 -12.02 -6.85 7.52
C ASP A 273 -10.59 -6.33 7.72
N ASN A 274 -10.41 -5.09 8.23
CA ASN A 274 -9.09 -4.50 8.43
C ASN A 274 -8.90 -3.86 9.81
N LEU A 275 -8.28 -4.60 10.74
CA LEU A 275 -8.03 -4.16 12.10
C LEU A 275 -6.69 -3.40 12.28
N THR A 276 -6.09 -2.90 11.19
CA THR A 276 -4.83 -2.11 11.25
C THR A 276 -4.89 -0.93 12.22
N PRO A 277 -6.01 -0.20 12.41
CA PRO A 277 -6.08 0.87 13.40
C PRO A 277 -5.75 0.42 14.83
N TYR A 278 -6.18 -0.77 15.25
CA TYR A 278 -5.81 -1.35 16.54
C TYR A 278 -4.31 -1.58 16.68
N LEU A 279 -3.68 -2.15 15.64
CA LEU A 279 -2.24 -2.38 15.67
C LEU A 279 -1.44 -1.06 15.68
N ARG A 280 -1.94 -0.02 15.03
CA ARG A 280 -1.32 1.31 15.03
C ARG A 280 -1.41 1.95 16.42
N ALA A 281 -2.57 1.92 17.07
CA ALA A 281 -2.74 2.38 18.45
C ALA A 281 -1.84 1.59 19.42
N SER A 282 -1.81 0.27 19.32
CA SER A 282 -0.92 -0.60 20.09
C SER A 282 0.56 -0.19 19.95
N GLY A 283 1.00 0.11 18.73
CA GLY A 283 2.36 0.57 18.46
C GLY A 283 2.68 1.94 19.06
N ALA A 284 1.75 2.88 19.02
CA ALA A 284 1.89 4.19 19.63
C ALA A 284 2.05 4.10 21.16
N LEU A 285 1.22 3.28 21.82
CA LEU A 285 1.31 3.02 23.25
C LEU A 285 2.61 2.32 23.64
N LEU A 286 3.06 1.33 22.87
CA LEU A 286 4.34 0.66 23.09
C LEU A 286 5.51 1.63 23.01
N THR A 287 5.52 2.50 22.01
CA THR A 287 6.58 3.51 21.81
C THR A 287 6.60 4.51 22.96
N ALA A 288 5.44 4.99 23.37
CA ALA A 288 5.30 5.89 24.51
C ALA A 288 5.56 5.23 25.87
N GLY A 289 5.55 3.90 25.95
CA GLY A 289 5.63 3.16 27.21
C GLY A 289 4.41 3.34 28.11
N LYS A 290 3.24 3.66 27.53
CA LYS A 290 2.01 4.00 28.23
C LYS A 290 0.95 2.92 28.07
N ASP A 291 0.10 2.73 29.07
CA ASP A 291 -1.02 1.78 29.08
C ASP A 291 -0.72 0.46 28.35
N LEU A 292 0.34 -0.22 28.76
CA LEU A 292 0.78 -1.47 28.14
C LEU A 292 -0.32 -2.57 28.14
N PRO A 293 -1.20 -2.66 29.18
CA PRO A 293 -2.34 -3.58 29.11
C PRO A 293 -3.30 -3.29 27.95
N ARG A 294 -3.57 -2.01 27.68
CA ARG A 294 -4.37 -1.60 26.51
C ARG A 294 -3.65 -1.89 25.19
N ALA A 295 -2.33 -1.64 25.13
CA ALA A 295 -1.51 -1.96 23.98
C ALA A 295 -1.57 -3.47 23.65
N GLU A 296 -1.51 -4.34 24.67
CA GLU A 296 -1.65 -5.79 24.53
C GLU A 296 -3.05 -6.16 23.98
N ARG A 297 -4.12 -5.63 24.58
CA ARG A 297 -5.50 -5.90 24.08
C ARG A 297 -5.64 -5.56 22.60
N TYR A 298 -5.11 -4.43 22.17
CA TYR A 298 -5.18 -3.99 20.77
C TYR A 298 -4.33 -4.86 19.84
N ALA A 299 -3.13 -5.25 20.25
CA ALA A 299 -2.31 -6.17 19.47
C ALA A 299 -3.00 -7.55 19.32
N ARG A 300 -3.61 -8.07 20.40
CA ARG A 300 -4.39 -9.32 20.36
C ARG A 300 -5.67 -9.19 19.53
N LYS A 301 -6.35 -8.02 19.58
CA LYS A 301 -7.51 -7.75 18.72
C LYS A 301 -7.12 -7.81 17.25
N TYR A 302 -5.99 -7.21 16.87
CA TYR A 302 -5.47 -7.32 15.49
C TYR A 302 -5.22 -8.77 15.09
N LEU A 303 -4.63 -9.56 15.97
CA LEU A 303 -4.32 -10.99 15.75
C LEU A 303 -5.54 -11.92 15.79
N SER A 304 -6.76 -11.40 16.10
CA SER A 304 -7.97 -12.22 16.17
C SER A 304 -8.57 -12.56 14.81
N GLN A 305 -8.06 -11.95 13.74
CA GLN A 305 -8.44 -12.28 12.35
C GLN A 305 -7.22 -12.27 11.44
N GLU A 306 -7.33 -12.91 10.29
CA GLU A 306 -6.32 -12.82 9.24
C GLU A 306 -6.28 -11.39 8.68
N PRO A 307 -5.09 -10.75 8.64
CA PRO A 307 -4.95 -9.41 8.05
C PRO A 307 -5.29 -9.39 6.56
N GLU A 308 -5.68 -8.22 6.05
CA GLU A 308 -5.67 -7.96 4.62
C GLU A 308 -4.25 -8.10 4.07
N PRO A 309 -4.05 -8.56 2.83
CA PRO A 309 -2.72 -8.77 2.26
C PRO A 309 -1.81 -7.53 2.27
N SER A 310 -2.43 -6.34 2.16
CA SER A 310 -1.73 -5.06 2.22
C SER A 310 -1.48 -4.54 3.64
N ALA A 311 -2.03 -5.20 4.66
CA ALA A 311 -1.88 -4.80 6.05
C ALA A 311 -0.54 -5.30 6.65
N THR A 312 -0.26 -4.91 7.87
CA THR A 312 0.91 -5.40 8.60
C THR A 312 0.80 -6.91 8.79
N SER A 313 1.87 -7.63 8.49
CA SER A 313 1.87 -9.09 8.60
C SER A 313 1.65 -9.59 10.03
N THR A 314 1.14 -10.81 10.14
CA THR A 314 0.95 -11.50 11.41
C THR A 314 2.28 -11.66 12.18
N GLY A 315 3.39 -11.87 11.47
CA GLY A 315 4.72 -11.98 12.08
C GLY A 315 5.14 -10.68 12.76
N VAL A 316 4.97 -9.53 12.10
CA VAL A 316 5.25 -8.20 12.69
C VAL A 316 4.31 -7.90 13.86
N ALA A 317 3.04 -8.31 13.78
CA ALA A 317 2.09 -8.13 14.87
C ALA A 317 2.47 -8.96 16.12
N HIS A 318 2.91 -10.21 15.93
CA HIS A 318 3.47 -11.04 17.02
C HIS A 318 4.74 -10.45 17.61
N TRP A 319 5.65 -9.90 16.79
CA TRP A 319 6.82 -9.20 17.30
C TRP A 319 6.40 -8.03 18.20
N ARG A 320 5.44 -7.19 17.76
CA ARG A 320 4.93 -6.07 18.56
C ARG A 320 4.32 -6.54 19.88
N LEU A 321 3.51 -7.59 19.85
CA LEU A 321 2.95 -8.21 21.07
C LEU A 321 4.07 -8.69 21.99
N GLY A 322 5.11 -9.35 21.46
CA GLY A 322 6.28 -9.79 22.23
C GLY A 322 6.99 -8.62 22.92
N MET A 323 7.16 -7.48 22.22
CA MET A 323 7.78 -6.30 22.80
C MET A 323 6.93 -5.63 23.89
N ILE A 324 5.60 -5.68 23.78
CA ILE A 324 4.69 -5.21 24.82
C ILE A 324 4.80 -6.10 26.07
N LEU A 325 4.77 -7.41 25.88
CA LEU A 325 4.88 -8.38 26.96
C LEU A 325 6.24 -8.29 27.69
N ASP A 326 7.33 -8.07 26.96
CA ASP A 326 8.66 -7.81 27.54
C ASP A 326 8.65 -6.57 28.44
N LYS A 327 8.08 -5.45 27.97
CA LYS A 327 7.92 -4.22 28.78
C LYS A 327 7.01 -4.41 30.01
N GLN A 328 6.09 -5.36 29.97
CA GLN A 328 5.26 -5.73 31.12
C GLN A 328 5.97 -6.67 32.12
N GLY A 329 7.22 -7.09 31.84
CA GLY A 329 7.97 -8.06 32.64
C GLY A 329 7.55 -9.52 32.41
N ARG A 330 6.67 -9.80 31.45
CA ARG A 330 6.15 -11.14 31.11
C ARG A 330 7.08 -11.85 30.13
N LYS A 331 8.31 -12.13 30.59
CA LYS A 331 9.41 -12.62 29.76
C LYS A 331 9.08 -13.90 28.98
N GLN A 332 8.43 -14.87 29.60
CA GLN A 332 8.11 -16.14 28.91
C GLN A 332 7.10 -15.95 27.79
N ASP A 333 6.06 -15.14 28.03
CA ASP A 333 5.05 -14.81 27.01
C ASP A 333 5.66 -14.01 25.86
N ALA A 334 6.58 -13.09 26.18
CA ALA A 334 7.33 -12.32 25.19
C ALA A 334 8.15 -13.24 24.28
N ILE A 335 8.89 -14.20 24.87
CA ILE A 335 9.66 -15.19 24.12
C ILE A 335 8.74 -16.00 23.19
N ALA A 336 7.60 -16.49 23.67
CA ALA A 336 6.66 -17.28 22.88
C ALA A 336 6.13 -16.49 21.68
N SER A 337 5.78 -15.20 21.90
CA SER A 337 5.31 -14.33 20.84
C SER A 337 6.39 -14.02 19.80
N LEU A 338 7.63 -13.75 20.24
CA LEU A 338 8.77 -13.51 19.34
C LEU A 338 9.19 -14.77 18.57
N GLN A 339 9.08 -15.95 19.16
CA GLN A 339 9.29 -17.21 18.45
C GLN A 339 8.27 -17.41 17.33
N THR A 340 7.01 -17.06 17.61
CA THR A 340 5.96 -17.07 16.57
C THR A 340 6.29 -16.08 15.45
N ALA A 341 6.71 -14.87 15.78
CA ALA A 341 7.13 -13.86 14.79
C ALA A 341 8.26 -14.37 13.89
N THR A 342 9.32 -14.95 14.48
CA THR A 342 10.47 -15.45 13.73
C THR A 342 10.17 -16.72 12.92
N ARG A 343 9.21 -17.53 13.35
CA ARG A 343 8.73 -18.71 12.60
C ARG A 343 7.90 -18.29 11.38
N LEU A 344 7.04 -17.29 11.54
CA LEU A 344 6.22 -16.76 10.45
C LEU A 344 7.06 -15.96 9.43
N GLU A 345 8.05 -15.23 9.92
CA GLU A 345 8.95 -14.42 9.11
C GLU A 345 10.43 -14.68 9.45
N PRO A 346 11.01 -15.73 8.88
CA PRO A 346 12.41 -16.11 9.18
C PRO A 346 13.46 -15.05 8.80
N LYS A 347 13.11 -14.11 7.91
CA LYS A 347 13.98 -13.00 7.48
C LYS A 347 13.79 -11.71 8.30
N PHE A 348 12.92 -11.70 9.30
CA PHE A 348 12.67 -10.53 10.14
C PHE A 348 13.77 -10.39 11.20
N GLU A 349 14.89 -9.76 10.80
CA GLU A 349 16.08 -9.61 11.64
C GLU A 349 15.81 -8.95 12.99
N GLN A 350 14.92 -7.94 13.05
CA GLN A 350 14.62 -7.25 14.30
C GLN A 350 13.97 -8.21 15.33
N ALA A 351 13.03 -9.04 14.89
CA ALA A 351 12.41 -10.04 15.77
C ALA A 351 13.43 -11.06 16.27
N GLN A 352 14.40 -11.49 15.43
CA GLN A 352 15.48 -12.39 15.84
C GLN A 352 16.41 -11.74 16.87
N LYS A 353 16.79 -10.46 16.67
CA LYS A 353 17.64 -9.70 17.60
C LYS A 353 16.94 -9.54 18.96
N ASP A 354 15.66 -9.16 18.97
CA ASP A 354 14.91 -8.99 20.21
C ASP A 354 14.69 -10.31 20.95
N LEU A 355 14.39 -11.40 20.21
CA LEU A 355 14.28 -12.74 20.79
C LEU A 355 15.59 -13.18 21.47
N LYS A 356 16.75 -12.94 20.82
CA LYS A 356 18.06 -13.24 21.38
C LYS A 356 18.35 -12.40 22.63
N ARG A 357 18.07 -11.09 22.57
CA ARG A 357 18.24 -10.16 23.69
C ARG A 357 17.45 -10.62 24.92
N ILE A 358 16.16 -10.93 24.74
CA ILE A 358 15.28 -11.31 25.86
C ILE A 358 15.66 -12.68 26.43
N LYS A 359 16.08 -13.64 25.60
CA LYS A 359 16.58 -14.95 26.08
C LYS A 359 17.91 -14.85 26.81
N GLY A 360 18.83 -14.00 26.32
CA GLY A 360 20.19 -13.87 26.89
C GLY A 360 20.30 -12.97 28.11
N GLY A 361 19.28 -12.20 28.45
CA GLY A 361 19.23 -11.32 29.63
C GLY A 361 18.68 -12.05 30.87
N SER A 362 19.08 -13.30 31.06
CA SER A 362 18.82 -14.12 32.27
C SER A 362 20.04 -14.12 33.13
#